data_80d902cc3d3157200717035004ecc362
#
_entry.id   80d902cc3d3157200717035004ecc362
#
_cell.length_a   1.000
_cell.length_b   1.000
_cell.length_c   1.000
_cell.angle_alpha   90.00
_cell.angle_beta   90.00
_cell.angle_gamma   90.00
#
_symmetry.space_group_name_H-M   'P 1'
#
loop_
_entity.id
_entity.type
_entity.pdbx_description
1 polymer ?
#
loop_
_entity_poly.entity_id
_entity_poly.type
_entity_poly.pdbx_seq_one_letter_code
_entity_poly.pdbx_strand_id
1 'polypeptide(L)' 'MEGPKGKYAWTVTMGEKGQIVIPKQARDLFSLRPGDTLIVLADEERGLAIPPKSVFAQLAQTIFADGEGDA' A
#
# COMPACT_ATOMS: atom_id res chain seq x y z
N MET A 1 -8.27 -13.72 -2.92
CA MET A 1 -7.79 -14.54 -3.96
C MET A 1 -6.31 -14.71 -3.87
N GLU A 2 -5.83 -15.94 -4.01
CA GLU A 2 -4.44 -16.17 -3.93
C GLU A 2 -3.85 -16.35 -5.27
N GLY A 3 -2.70 -15.83 -5.50
CA GLY A 3 -1.96 -16.06 -6.71
C GLY A 3 -0.78 -16.92 -6.39
N PRO A 4 0.38 -16.62 -6.94
CA PRO A 4 1.59 -17.35 -6.61
C PRO A 4 1.87 -17.26 -5.13
N LYS A 5 2.66 -18.21 -4.63
CA LYS A 5 2.90 -18.28 -3.23
C LYS A 5 3.37 -16.95 -2.67
N GLY A 6 2.77 -16.53 -1.60
CA GLY A 6 3.13 -15.29 -0.96
C GLY A 6 2.55 -14.05 -1.60
N LYS A 7 1.72 -14.20 -2.62
CA LYS A 7 1.16 -13.06 -3.30
C LYS A 7 -0.35 -13.18 -3.31
N TYR A 8 -1.03 -12.07 -3.18
CA TYR A 8 -2.47 -12.05 -3.04
C TYR A 8 -3.06 -10.91 -3.83
N ALA A 9 -4.30 -11.02 -4.18
CA ALA A 9 -5.04 -9.94 -4.81
C ALA A 9 -6.43 -9.91 -4.21
N TRP A 10 -6.91 -8.72 -3.94
CA TRP A 10 -8.25 -8.54 -3.41
C TRP A 10 -8.91 -7.41 -4.17
N THR A 11 -10.23 -7.42 -4.22
CA THR A 11 -10.95 -6.28 -4.77
C THR A 11 -11.68 -5.59 -3.64
N VAL A 12 -11.77 -4.30 -3.72
CA VAL A 12 -12.50 -3.52 -2.73
C VAL A 12 -13.32 -2.47 -3.48
N THR A 13 -14.32 -1.93 -2.85
CA THR A 13 -15.17 -0.93 -3.48
C THR A 13 -14.93 0.40 -2.80
N MET A 14 -14.76 1.43 -3.61
CA MET A 14 -14.53 2.77 -3.09
C MET A 14 -15.84 3.34 -2.59
N GLY A 15 -15.87 3.82 -1.38
CA GLY A 15 -17.03 4.48 -0.84
C GLY A 15 -17.14 5.91 -1.33
N GLU A 16 -18.25 6.56 -1.00
CA GLU A 16 -18.52 7.88 -1.51
C GLU A 16 -17.51 8.90 -1.06
N LYS A 17 -16.92 8.73 0.08
CA LYS A 17 -15.94 9.69 0.57
C LYS A 17 -14.51 9.26 0.31
N GLY A 18 -14.32 8.33 -0.61
CA GLY A 18 -12.98 7.89 -0.91
C GLY A 18 -12.43 6.85 0.04
N GLN A 19 -13.30 6.17 0.76
CA GLN A 19 -12.85 5.19 1.72
C GLN A 19 -12.90 3.80 1.14
N ILE A 20 -11.99 2.95 1.57
CA ILE A 20 -12.04 1.54 1.24
C ILE A 20 -11.85 0.77 2.53
N VAL A 21 -12.30 -0.47 2.57
CA VAL A 21 -12.08 -1.33 3.71
C VAL A 21 -10.95 -2.29 3.32
N ILE A 22 -9.89 -2.29 4.08
CA ILE A 22 -8.80 -3.22 3.82
C ILE A 22 -9.26 -4.60 4.28
N PRO A 23 -9.22 -5.60 3.41
CA PRO A 23 -9.73 -6.92 3.76
C PRO A 23 -9.06 -7.51 4.99
N LYS A 24 -9.82 -8.30 5.74
CA LYS A 24 -9.28 -8.86 6.97
C LYS A 24 -8.04 -9.69 6.72
N GLN A 25 -7.99 -10.43 5.62
CA GLN A 25 -6.81 -11.23 5.33
C GLN A 25 -5.58 -10.35 5.19
N ALA A 26 -5.74 -9.19 4.55
CA ALA A 26 -4.62 -8.27 4.39
C ALA A 26 -4.23 -7.67 5.72
N ARG A 27 -5.20 -7.32 6.55
CA ARG A 27 -4.90 -6.76 7.86
C ARG A 27 -4.14 -7.77 8.71
N ASP A 28 -4.53 -9.04 8.65
CA ASP A 28 -3.87 -10.06 9.42
C ASP A 28 -2.46 -10.32 8.90
N LEU A 29 -2.29 -10.35 7.58
CA LEU A 29 -0.99 -10.59 7.02
C LEU A 29 0.02 -9.54 7.43
N PHE A 30 -0.38 -8.30 7.51
CA PHE A 30 0.54 -7.21 7.78
C PHE A 30 0.35 -6.60 9.17
N SER A 31 -0.42 -7.27 10.00
CA SER A 31 -0.64 -6.84 11.38
C SER A 31 -1.14 -5.39 11.46
N LEU A 32 -2.08 -5.06 10.62
CA LEU A 32 -2.67 -3.73 10.64
C LEU A 32 -3.78 -3.69 11.66
N ARG A 33 -3.74 -2.73 12.55
CA ARG A 33 -4.69 -2.65 13.65
C ARG A 33 -5.38 -1.32 13.68
N PRO A 34 -6.54 -1.24 14.30
CA PRO A 34 -7.24 0.04 14.42
C PRO A 34 -6.32 1.06 15.08
N GLY A 35 -6.31 2.24 14.55
CA GLY A 35 -5.46 3.29 15.08
C GLY A 35 -4.09 3.37 14.48
N ASP A 36 -3.67 2.37 13.69
CA ASP A 36 -2.37 2.41 13.09
C ASP A 36 -2.33 3.50 12.04
N THR A 37 -1.19 4.11 11.89
CA THR A 37 -0.97 5.08 10.84
C THR A 37 -0.34 4.36 9.65
N LEU A 38 -0.95 4.46 8.51
CA LEU A 38 -0.45 3.82 7.33
C LEU A 38 0.14 4.86 6.40
N ILE A 39 1.13 4.46 5.64
CA ILE A 39 1.76 5.35 4.69
C ILE A 39 1.30 4.92 3.32
N VAL A 40 0.77 5.86 2.56
CA VAL A 40 0.27 5.59 1.23
C VAL A 40 1.18 6.30 0.25
N LEU A 41 1.77 5.55 -0.65
CA LEU A 41 2.63 6.11 -1.68
C LEU A 41 1.85 6.12 -2.97
N ALA A 42 2.08 7.10 -3.79
CA ALA A 42 1.37 7.24 -5.06
C ALA A 42 2.34 7.53 -6.18
N ASP A 43 2.09 6.92 -7.33
CA ASP A 43 2.90 7.17 -8.51
C ASP A 43 1.88 7.30 -9.61
N GLU A 44 1.92 8.38 -10.36
CA GLU A 44 0.91 8.61 -11.38
C GLU A 44 0.81 7.48 -12.38
N GLU A 45 1.89 6.79 -12.63
CA GLU A 45 1.86 5.71 -13.58
C GLU A 45 1.61 4.36 -12.94
N ARG A 46 1.98 4.17 -11.70
CA ARG A 46 1.87 2.87 -11.06
C ARG A 46 0.74 2.74 -10.08
N GLY A 47 0.21 3.84 -9.58
CA GLY A 47 -0.92 3.79 -8.67
C GLY A 47 -0.52 3.95 -7.22
N LEU A 48 -1.28 3.36 -6.35
CA LEU A 48 -1.08 3.52 -4.92
C LEU A 48 -0.48 2.26 -4.30
N ALA A 49 0.29 2.45 -3.28
CA ALA A 49 0.84 1.33 -2.52
C ALA A 49 0.86 1.68 -1.05
N ILE A 50 0.60 0.69 -0.20
CA ILE A 50 0.66 0.86 1.24
C ILE A 50 1.68 -0.16 1.72
N PRO A 51 2.95 0.20 1.78
CA PRO A 51 3.99 -0.77 2.12
C PRO A 51 4.10 -0.99 3.62
N PRO A 52 4.65 -2.11 4.03
CA PRO A 52 4.97 -2.29 5.43
C PRO A 52 6.02 -1.27 5.82
N LYS A 53 6.05 -0.88 7.10
CA LYS A 53 7.02 0.10 7.51
C LYS A 53 8.44 -0.35 7.24
N SER A 54 8.68 -1.64 7.31
CA SER A 54 10.03 -2.14 7.12
C SER A 54 10.55 -1.89 5.71
N VAL A 55 9.69 -1.72 4.73
CA VAL A 55 10.15 -1.49 3.38
C VAL A 55 9.78 -0.13 2.87
N PHE A 56 9.22 0.74 3.71
CA PHE A 56 8.78 2.03 3.22
C PHE A 56 9.93 2.80 2.60
N ALA A 57 11.06 2.84 3.23
CA ALA A 57 12.17 3.61 2.70
C ALA A 57 12.62 3.09 1.34
N GLN A 58 12.65 1.78 1.17
CA GLN A 58 13.04 1.26 -0.10
C GLN A 58 12.04 1.60 -1.17
N LEU A 59 10.74 1.50 -0.88
CA LEU A 59 9.75 1.81 -1.88
C LEU A 59 9.73 3.30 -2.18
N ALA A 60 9.92 4.12 -1.19
CA ALA A 60 9.95 5.55 -1.40
C ALA A 60 11.09 5.90 -2.33
N GLN A 61 12.25 5.29 -2.15
CA GLN A 61 13.33 5.55 -3.03
C GLN A 61 13.00 5.11 -4.43
N THR A 62 12.36 3.98 -4.61
CA THR A 62 12.01 3.51 -5.94
C THR A 62 11.03 4.46 -6.62
N ILE A 63 10.08 4.99 -5.88
CA ILE A 63 9.07 5.84 -6.47
C ILE A 63 9.54 7.27 -6.66
N PHE A 64 10.25 7.80 -5.67
CA PHE A 64 10.61 9.21 -5.72
C PHE A 64 12.05 9.51 -6.09
N ALA A 65 12.85 8.51 -6.36
CA ALA A 65 14.25 8.76 -6.61
C ALA A 65 14.51 9.43 -7.88
N ASP A 66 13.69 9.29 -8.87
CA ASP A 66 14.01 9.81 -10.09
C ASP A 66 13.79 11.19 -10.08
N GLY A 67 14.54 11.91 -9.98
CA GLY A 67 14.40 13.19 -10.27
C GLY A 67 13.85 14.05 -9.28
N GLU A 68 13.20 13.66 -8.48
CA GLU A 68 12.78 14.48 -7.67
C GLU A 68 13.58 14.60 -6.61
N GLY A 69 14.48 13.93 -6.54
CA GLY A 69 15.30 13.94 -5.51
C GLY A 69 15.74 15.14 -5.06
N ASP A 70 15.75 15.95 -5.85
CA ASP A 70 16.33 17.09 -5.52
C ASP A 70 15.54 17.80 -4.67
N ALA A 71 14.52 17.57 -4.52
CA ALA A 71 13.73 18.44 -3.80
C ALA A 71 14.13 18.61 -2.45
#